data_3257e40374037102c6c50638b6e861b7
#
_entry.id   3257e40374037102c6c50638b6e861b7
#
_cell.length_a   1.000
_cell.length_b   1.000
_cell.length_c   1.000
_cell.angle_alpha   90.00
_cell.angle_beta   90.00
_cell.angle_gamma   90.00
#
_symmetry.space_group_name_H-M   'P 1'
#
loop_
_entity.id
_entity.type
_entity.pdbx_description
1 polymer ?
#
loop_
_entity_poly.entity_id
_entity_poly.type
_entity_poly.pdbx_seq_one_letter_code
_entity_poly.pdbx_strand_id
1 'polypeptide(L)'
;MTLLNDTTAYKIWIFAPYLETEDPTLKFYYDYTQSIDEYTRVFAEINCEWEWVNVTVHNIAESIERVRNYTEKQSIVLNLCDGDEINNVPGVSVIHALDESGITYTGSDSYFYNVTTSKITMKEAFGKAGVSMPGWQKLNGHIDPDLFKKVGKPIIVKPAVSAGSMGISVKNVVNGKRQLKSVLNELHEGFKGWDLNTAGLLAEQFIIGREFTTL
;
A
#
# COMPACT_ATOMS: atom_id res chain seq x y z
N MET A 1 17.39 13.07 -26.85
CA MET A 1 16.05 12.60 -26.46
C MET A 1 15.66 11.55 -27.47
N THR A 2 15.95 10.29 -27.19
CA THR A 2 15.68 9.16 -28.09
C THR A 2 14.17 9.00 -28.13
N LEU A 3 13.60 9.16 -29.30
CA LEU A 3 12.18 9.01 -29.57
C LEU A 3 11.70 7.67 -29.01
N LEU A 4 10.58 7.70 -28.31
CA LEU A 4 9.83 6.52 -27.90
C LEU A 4 9.76 5.55 -29.08
N ASN A 5 10.18 4.33 -28.88
CA ASN A 5 9.94 3.23 -29.80
C ASN A 5 8.44 3.18 -30.12
N ASP A 6 8.10 2.60 -31.26
CA ASP A 6 6.72 2.47 -31.74
C ASP A 6 5.76 1.96 -30.66
N THR A 7 5.01 2.88 -30.05
CA THR A 7 4.05 2.56 -28.98
C THR A 7 2.88 1.72 -29.46
N THR A 8 2.66 1.68 -30.80
CA THR A 8 1.58 0.89 -31.41
C THR A 8 1.81 -0.62 -31.32
N ALA A 9 3.05 -1.05 -31.01
CA ALA A 9 3.40 -2.45 -30.79
C ALA A 9 2.93 -2.99 -29.44
N TYR A 10 2.47 -2.12 -28.55
CA TYR A 10 2.11 -2.48 -27.16
C TYR A 10 0.64 -2.27 -26.88
N LYS A 11 0.13 -3.06 -25.92
CA LYS A 11 -1.12 -2.78 -25.19
C LYS A 11 -0.80 -2.68 -23.70
N ILE A 12 -1.26 -1.59 -23.07
CA ILE A 12 -1.09 -1.36 -21.65
C ILE A 12 -2.38 -1.77 -20.92
N TRP A 13 -2.22 -2.65 -19.94
CA TRP A 13 -3.29 -3.08 -19.05
C TRP A 13 -3.10 -2.38 -17.70
N ILE A 14 -4.01 -1.51 -17.31
CA ILE A 14 -3.91 -0.83 -16.01
C ILE A 14 -4.65 -1.66 -14.99
N PHE A 15 -3.91 -2.35 -14.13
CA PHE A 15 -4.46 -3.09 -13.02
C PHE A 15 -4.63 -2.16 -11.83
N ALA A 16 -5.86 -1.76 -11.55
CA ALA A 16 -6.20 -0.89 -10.43
C ALA A 16 -6.87 -1.70 -9.31
N PRO A 17 -6.44 -1.54 -8.05
CA PRO A 17 -7.05 -2.24 -6.94
C PRO A 17 -8.49 -1.78 -6.78
N TYR A 18 -9.41 -2.69 -6.60
CA TYR A 18 -10.82 -2.40 -6.44
C TYR A 18 -11.43 -3.16 -5.27
N LEU A 19 -12.20 -2.47 -4.46
CA LEU A 19 -12.97 -3.04 -3.36
C LEU A 19 -14.46 -2.90 -3.65
N GLU A 20 -15.16 -4.03 -3.73
CA GLU A 20 -16.62 -4.04 -3.77
C GLU A 20 -17.17 -3.69 -2.40
N THR A 21 -17.80 -2.54 -2.27
CA THR A 21 -18.29 -2.03 -0.99
C THR A 21 -19.54 -1.17 -1.16
N GLU A 22 -20.41 -1.20 -0.17
CA GLU A 22 -21.57 -0.29 -0.07
C GLU A 22 -21.26 0.96 0.76
N ASP A 23 -20.11 1.03 1.45
CA ASP A 23 -19.70 2.21 2.20
C ASP A 23 -19.38 3.38 1.27
N PRO A 24 -20.09 4.54 1.40
CA PRO A 24 -19.87 5.67 0.49
C PRO A 24 -18.47 6.26 0.54
N THR A 25 -17.81 6.19 1.70
CA THR A 25 -16.45 6.71 1.86
C THR A 25 -15.45 5.84 1.14
N LEU A 26 -15.60 4.51 1.24
CA LEU A 26 -14.74 3.56 0.54
C LEU A 26 -15.00 3.59 -0.96
N LYS A 27 -16.25 3.71 -1.40
CA LYS A 27 -16.58 3.95 -2.82
C LYS A 27 -15.84 5.15 -3.39
N PHE A 28 -15.73 6.24 -2.62
CA PHE A 28 -14.99 7.42 -3.05
C PHE A 28 -13.50 7.15 -3.26
N TYR A 29 -12.85 6.31 -2.43
CA TYR A 29 -11.43 5.95 -2.59
C TYR A 29 -11.17 5.11 -3.85
N TYR A 30 -12.16 4.38 -4.33
CA TYR A 30 -12.07 3.51 -5.52
C TYR A 30 -12.83 4.09 -6.73
N ASP A 31 -13.16 5.39 -6.69
CA ASP A 31 -13.66 6.12 -7.85
C ASP A 31 -12.48 6.60 -8.71
N TYR A 32 -12.21 5.84 -9.76
CA TYR A 32 -11.12 6.12 -10.68
C TYR A 32 -11.53 6.97 -11.90
N THR A 33 -12.70 7.60 -11.88
CA THR A 33 -13.21 8.38 -13.03
C THR A 33 -12.21 9.41 -13.52
N GLN A 34 -11.62 10.18 -12.59
CA GLN A 34 -10.60 11.17 -12.95
C GLN A 34 -9.35 10.52 -13.54
N SER A 35 -8.86 9.44 -12.92
CA SER A 35 -7.66 8.72 -13.40
C SER A 35 -7.89 8.14 -14.79
N ILE A 36 -9.05 7.55 -15.03
CA ILE A 36 -9.40 7.00 -16.35
C ILE A 36 -9.42 8.10 -17.41
N ASP A 37 -9.98 9.28 -17.10
CA ASP A 37 -9.96 10.43 -18.01
C ASP A 37 -8.54 10.93 -18.31
N GLU A 38 -7.65 10.93 -17.31
CA GLU A 38 -6.26 11.31 -17.49
C GLU A 38 -5.51 10.30 -18.35
N TYR A 39 -5.64 8.99 -18.07
CA TYR A 39 -5.03 7.93 -18.88
C TYR A 39 -5.56 7.93 -20.30
N THR A 40 -6.86 8.17 -20.51
CA THR A 40 -7.45 8.28 -21.84
C THR A 40 -6.74 9.35 -22.68
N ARG A 41 -6.48 10.52 -22.10
CA ARG A 41 -5.77 11.60 -22.79
C ARG A 41 -4.30 11.24 -23.08
N VAL A 42 -3.60 10.70 -22.08
CA VAL A 42 -2.18 10.32 -22.22
C VAL A 42 -1.99 9.24 -23.28
N PHE A 43 -2.79 8.18 -23.26
CA PHE A 43 -2.65 7.07 -24.22
C PHE A 43 -3.11 7.45 -25.63
N ALA A 44 -4.06 8.39 -25.76
CA ALA A 44 -4.40 8.97 -27.04
C ALA A 44 -3.24 9.81 -27.62
N GLU A 45 -2.57 10.62 -26.79
CA GLU A 45 -1.43 11.45 -27.21
C GLU A 45 -0.24 10.61 -27.70
N ILE A 46 0.05 9.49 -27.03
CA ILE A 46 1.15 8.60 -27.42
C ILE A 46 0.74 7.50 -28.41
N ASN A 47 -0.53 7.49 -28.86
CA ASN A 47 -1.09 6.49 -29.75
C ASN A 47 -0.84 5.04 -29.29
N CYS A 48 -1.10 4.75 -28.03
CA CYS A 48 -0.92 3.44 -27.40
C CYS A 48 -2.28 2.83 -27.02
N GLU A 49 -2.50 1.58 -27.36
CA GLU A 49 -3.69 0.86 -26.91
C GLU A 49 -3.60 0.57 -25.42
N TRP A 50 -4.71 0.73 -24.72
CA TRP A 50 -4.75 0.49 -23.28
C TRP A 50 -6.12 0.03 -22.82
N GLU A 51 -6.17 -0.53 -21.61
CA GLU A 51 -7.38 -0.99 -21.00
C GLU A 51 -7.30 -0.90 -19.47
N TRP A 52 -8.37 -0.40 -18.86
CA TRP A 52 -8.52 -0.35 -17.40
C TRP A 52 -9.15 -1.63 -16.89
N VAL A 53 -8.53 -2.25 -15.86
CA VAL A 53 -9.00 -3.47 -15.23
C VAL A 53 -9.13 -3.23 -13.73
N ASN A 54 -10.36 -3.27 -13.23
CA ASN A 54 -10.60 -3.29 -11.79
C ASN A 54 -10.24 -4.68 -11.24
N VAL A 55 -9.17 -4.75 -10.46
CA VAL A 55 -8.68 -5.98 -9.86
C VAL A 55 -9.18 -6.07 -8.42
N THR A 56 -9.81 -7.18 -8.09
CA THR A 56 -10.23 -7.54 -6.74
C THR A 56 -9.45 -8.77 -6.29
N VAL A 57 -9.45 -9.09 -5.00
CA VAL A 57 -8.83 -10.34 -4.51
C VAL A 57 -9.47 -11.61 -5.11
N HIS A 58 -10.64 -11.49 -5.73
CA HIS A 58 -11.40 -12.62 -6.28
C HIS A 58 -11.21 -12.83 -7.79
N ASN A 59 -10.75 -11.80 -8.55
CA ASN A 59 -10.64 -11.88 -10.01
C ASN A 59 -9.20 -11.81 -10.54
N ILE A 60 -8.19 -11.96 -9.67
CA ILE A 60 -6.77 -11.90 -10.07
C ILE A 60 -6.48 -12.89 -11.20
N ALA A 61 -6.86 -14.16 -11.03
CA ALA A 61 -6.60 -15.21 -12.02
C ALA A 61 -7.25 -14.90 -13.37
N GLU A 62 -8.52 -14.46 -13.38
CA GLU A 62 -9.23 -14.05 -14.60
C GLU A 62 -8.55 -12.87 -15.29
N SER A 63 -8.10 -11.87 -14.51
CA SER A 63 -7.39 -10.70 -15.03
C SER A 63 -6.06 -11.09 -15.69
N ILE A 64 -5.32 -12.01 -15.09
CA ILE A 64 -4.08 -12.55 -15.66
C ILE A 64 -4.35 -13.33 -16.95
N GLU A 65 -5.34 -14.21 -16.96
CA GLU A 65 -5.70 -14.97 -18.15
C GLU A 65 -6.12 -14.06 -19.31
N ARG A 66 -6.85 -12.99 -19.03
CA ARG A 66 -7.24 -12.00 -20.02
C ARG A 66 -6.02 -11.35 -20.70
N VAL A 67 -5.00 -10.98 -19.92
CA VAL A 67 -3.74 -10.45 -20.47
C VAL A 67 -2.99 -11.49 -21.30
N ARG A 68 -2.90 -12.74 -20.80
CA ARG A 68 -2.20 -13.84 -21.49
C ARG A 68 -2.86 -14.25 -22.81
N ASN A 69 -4.17 -14.21 -22.87
CA ASN A 69 -4.94 -14.60 -24.05
C ASN A 69 -4.94 -13.52 -25.13
N TYR A 70 -4.48 -12.31 -24.83
CA TYR A 70 -4.34 -11.25 -25.81
C TYR A 70 -3.02 -11.40 -26.57
N THR A 71 -3.08 -11.61 -27.87
CA THR A 71 -1.91 -11.93 -28.72
C THR A 71 -1.66 -10.96 -29.86
N GLU A 72 -2.48 -9.90 -29.99
CA GLU A 72 -2.36 -8.97 -31.10
C GLU A 72 -1.17 -8.02 -30.95
N LYS A 73 -0.79 -7.69 -29.73
CA LYS A 73 0.32 -6.81 -29.38
C LYS A 73 1.04 -7.32 -28.13
N GLN A 74 2.22 -6.79 -27.85
CA GLN A 74 2.92 -7.09 -26.62
C GLN A 74 2.20 -6.45 -25.43
N SER A 75 1.79 -7.29 -24.48
CA SER A 75 1.12 -6.83 -23.26
C SER A 75 2.12 -6.35 -22.22
N ILE A 76 1.82 -5.21 -21.59
CA ILE A 76 2.51 -4.69 -20.42
C ILE A 76 1.44 -4.33 -19.39
N VAL A 77 1.60 -4.79 -18.15
CA VAL A 77 0.72 -4.40 -17.04
C VAL A 77 1.30 -3.21 -16.29
N LEU A 78 0.57 -2.10 -16.27
CA LEU A 78 0.80 -1.00 -15.34
C LEU A 78 0.10 -1.38 -14.04
N ASN A 79 0.88 -1.92 -13.09
CA ASN A 79 0.34 -2.43 -11.83
C ASN A 79 0.21 -1.32 -10.80
N LEU A 80 -1.02 -1.01 -10.41
CA LEU A 80 -1.36 -0.06 -9.35
C LEU A 80 -1.88 -0.77 -8.08
N CYS A 81 -1.87 -2.12 -8.05
CA CYS A 81 -2.37 -2.87 -6.91
C CYS A 81 -1.34 -2.82 -5.77
N ASP A 82 -1.62 -1.99 -4.77
CA ASP A 82 -0.80 -1.74 -3.59
C ASP A 82 -1.52 -2.06 -2.27
N GLY A 83 -2.58 -2.87 -2.34
CA GLY A 83 -3.43 -3.21 -1.21
C GLY A 83 -2.75 -4.07 -0.15
N ASP A 84 -3.36 -4.11 1.01
CA ASP A 84 -2.88 -4.86 2.18
C ASP A 84 -3.37 -6.32 2.24
N GLU A 85 -4.33 -6.68 1.38
CA GLU A 85 -5.02 -7.98 1.32
C GLU A 85 -5.80 -8.38 2.60
N ILE A 86 -5.54 -7.73 3.71
CA ILE A 86 -6.25 -7.94 4.98
C ILE A 86 -7.68 -7.39 4.88
N ASN A 87 -7.81 -6.23 4.20
CA ASN A 87 -9.08 -5.55 3.98
C ASN A 87 -9.66 -5.81 2.58
N ASN A 88 -9.33 -6.93 1.98
CA ASN A 88 -9.75 -7.36 0.64
C ASN A 88 -9.31 -6.42 -0.50
N VAL A 89 -8.25 -5.65 -0.30
CA VAL A 89 -7.65 -4.84 -1.36
C VAL A 89 -6.44 -5.58 -1.93
N PRO A 90 -6.44 -5.91 -3.24
CA PRO A 90 -5.39 -6.71 -3.85
C PRO A 90 -4.04 -6.00 -3.85
N GLY A 91 -2.99 -6.75 -3.61
CA GLY A 91 -1.62 -6.26 -3.49
C GLY A 91 -0.59 -7.29 -3.94
N VAL A 92 0.14 -7.91 -3.00
CA VAL A 92 1.24 -8.82 -3.31
C VAL A 92 0.81 -10.06 -4.11
N SER A 93 -0.41 -10.55 -3.94
CA SER A 93 -0.92 -11.67 -4.72
C SER A 93 -1.02 -11.36 -6.21
N VAL A 94 -1.27 -10.10 -6.58
CA VAL A 94 -1.23 -9.67 -7.99
C VAL A 94 0.19 -9.77 -8.54
N ILE A 95 1.19 -9.34 -7.76
CA ILE A 95 2.60 -9.40 -8.16
C ILE A 95 3.04 -10.86 -8.34
N HIS A 96 2.68 -11.74 -7.40
CA HIS A 96 2.96 -13.17 -7.54
C HIS A 96 2.32 -13.76 -8.80
N ALA A 97 1.07 -13.44 -9.09
CA ALA A 97 0.39 -13.92 -10.28
C ALA A 97 1.02 -13.39 -11.59
N LEU A 98 1.50 -12.15 -11.60
CA LEU A 98 2.24 -11.56 -12.72
C LEU A 98 3.59 -12.25 -12.92
N ASP A 99 4.36 -12.47 -11.83
CA ASP A 99 5.65 -13.18 -11.87
C ASP A 99 5.48 -14.62 -12.37
N GLU A 100 4.52 -15.38 -11.84
CA GLU A 100 4.25 -16.77 -12.24
C GLU A 100 3.82 -16.88 -13.71
N SER A 101 3.13 -15.88 -14.22
CA SER A 101 2.68 -15.84 -15.61
C SER A 101 3.73 -15.34 -16.60
N GLY A 102 4.83 -14.77 -16.12
CA GLY A 102 5.88 -14.18 -16.96
C GLY A 102 5.43 -12.90 -17.70
N ILE A 103 4.38 -12.24 -17.22
CA ILE A 103 3.88 -10.99 -17.79
C ILE A 103 4.81 -9.84 -17.39
N THR A 104 5.20 -8.99 -18.34
CA THR A 104 5.93 -7.76 -18.03
C THR A 104 5.02 -6.77 -17.31
N TYR A 105 5.47 -6.26 -16.18
CA TYR A 105 4.71 -5.28 -15.40
C TYR A 105 5.59 -4.16 -14.82
N THR A 106 4.95 -3.08 -14.39
CA THR A 106 5.61 -1.95 -13.71
C THR A 106 5.47 -2.08 -12.20
N GLY A 107 6.41 -1.51 -11.47
CA GLY A 107 6.44 -1.53 -10.01
C GLY A 107 7.56 -2.41 -9.46
N SER A 108 7.47 -2.74 -8.20
CA SER A 108 8.47 -3.55 -7.50
C SER A 108 8.14 -5.04 -7.55
N ASP A 109 9.17 -5.86 -7.31
CA ASP A 109 9.00 -7.29 -7.07
C ASP A 109 8.30 -7.58 -5.71
N SER A 110 7.92 -8.83 -5.52
CA SER A 110 7.24 -9.28 -4.30
C SER A 110 8.08 -9.11 -3.04
N TYR A 111 9.42 -9.19 -3.14
CA TYR A 111 10.30 -8.96 -1.99
C TYR A 111 10.22 -7.51 -1.51
N PHE A 112 10.42 -6.57 -2.41
CA PHE A 112 10.36 -5.14 -2.08
C PHE A 112 8.97 -4.75 -1.57
N TYR A 113 7.91 -5.25 -2.22
CA TYR A 113 6.55 -5.03 -1.78
C TYR A 113 6.32 -5.48 -0.33
N ASN A 114 6.67 -6.73 0.00
CA ASN A 114 6.52 -7.28 1.34
C ASN A 114 7.32 -6.51 2.41
N VAL A 115 8.50 -5.99 2.04
CA VAL A 115 9.31 -5.17 2.95
C VAL A 115 8.66 -3.81 3.19
N THR A 116 8.12 -3.16 2.15
CA THR A 116 7.67 -1.76 2.22
C THR A 116 6.21 -1.60 2.64
N THR A 117 5.36 -2.61 2.45
CA THR A 117 3.95 -2.56 2.85
C THR A 117 3.78 -2.47 4.37
N SER A 118 4.64 -3.13 5.14
CA SER A 118 4.59 -3.08 6.60
C SER A 118 5.68 -2.17 7.17
N LYS A 119 5.28 -1.21 8.00
CA LYS A 119 6.20 -0.35 8.76
C LYS A 119 7.15 -1.15 9.66
N ILE A 120 6.75 -2.34 10.11
CA ILE A 120 7.59 -3.22 10.93
C ILE A 120 8.71 -3.83 10.09
N THR A 121 8.38 -4.49 8.98
CA THR A 121 9.38 -5.12 8.09
C THR A 121 10.32 -4.09 7.48
N MET A 122 9.80 -2.91 7.12
CA MET A 122 10.60 -1.79 6.62
C MET A 122 11.61 -1.32 7.68
N LYS A 123 11.21 -1.17 8.95
CA LYS A 123 12.11 -0.78 10.03
C LYS A 123 13.15 -1.85 10.34
N GLU A 124 12.78 -3.12 10.26
CA GLU A 124 13.73 -4.22 10.39
C GLU A 124 14.78 -4.20 9.28
N ALA A 125 14.36 -3.95 8.03
CA ALA A 125 15.28 -3.82 6.90
C ALA A 125 16.21 -2.60 7.06
N PHE A 126 15.70 -1.45 7.47
CA PHE A 126 16.50 -0.26 7.76
C PHE A 126 17.51 -0.50 8.88
N GLY A 127 17.10 -1.19 9.96
CA GLY A 127 18.00 -1.55 11.05
C GLY A 127 19.15 -2.45 10.59
N LYS A 128 18.86 -3.45 9.75
CA LYS A 128 19.88 -4.34 9.16
C LYS A 128 20.84 -3.56 8.25
N ALA A 129 20.34 -2.56 7.54
CA ALA A 129 21.15 -1.70 6.66
C ALA A 129 21.89 -0.58 7.41
N GLY A 130 21.75 -0.46 8.73
CA GLY A 130 22.38 0.59 9.53
C GLY A 130 21.80 1.98 9.29
N VAL A 131 20.60 2.10 8.74
CA VAL A 131 19.92 3.38 8.53
C VAL A 131 19.44 3.94 9.86
N SER A 132 19.77 5.20 10.12
CA SER A 132 19.31 5.90 11.32
C SER A 132 17.80 6.12 11.27
N MET A 133 17.10 5.75 12.34
CA MET A 133 15.64 5.90 12.47
C MET A 133 15.25 6.17 13.92
N PRO A 134 14.05 6.73 14.17
CA PRO A 134 13.53 6.88 15.53
C PRO A 134 13.45 5.54 16.24
N GLY A 135 13.66 5.54 17.57
CA GLY A 135 13.43 4.34 18.39
C GLY A 135 12.03 3.81 18.20
N TRP A 136 11.88 2.49 18.14
CA TRP A 136 10.58 1.86 17.91
C TRP A 136 10.47 0.49 18.56
N GLN A 137 9.25 0.02 18.75
CA GLN A 137 8.95 -1.32 19.26
C GLN A 137 7.63 -1.81 18.69
N LYS A 138 7.59 -3.08 18.27
CA LYS A 138 6.35 -3.79 17.93
C LYS A 138 5.50 -3.99 19.21
N LEU A 139 4.20 -3.75 19.10
CA LEU A 139 3.25 -3.95 20.19
C LEU A 139 2.55 -5.30 20.00
N ASN A 140 2.80 -6.24 20.92
CA ASN A 140 2.32 -7.63 20.82
C ASN A 140 1.18 -7.91 21.80
N GLY A 141 0.19 -7.02 21.92
CA GLY A 141 -0.95 -7.19 22.82
C GLY A 141 -0.61 -6.94 24.32
N HIS A 142 0.65 -7.01 24.71
CA HIS A 142 1.11 -6.68 26.06
C HIS A 142 1.92 -5.37 26.02
N ILE A 143 1.55 -4.43 26.90
CA ILE A 143 2.28 -3.15 27.00
C ILE A 143 3.52 -3.37 27.86
N ASP A 144 4.70 -3.28 27.25
CA ASP A 144 5.97 -3.29 27.96
C ASP A 144 5.99 -2.17 29.02
N PRO A 145 6.24 -2.46 30.31
CA PRO A 145 6.32 -1.44 31.35
C PRO A 145 7.34 -0.34 31.05
N ASP A 146 8.42 -0.67 30.34
CA ASP A 146 9.53 0.22 30.00
C ASP A 146 9.44 0.80 28.59
N LEU A 147 8.32 0.65 27.89
CA LEU A 147 8.14 1.10 26.50
C LEU A 147 8.62 2.54 26.27
N PHE A 148 8.15 3.47 27.11
CA PHE A 148 8.51 4.89 26.99
C PHE A 148 9.99 5.19 27.27
N LYS A 149 10.65 4.32 28.04
CA LYS A 149 12.09 4.43 28.29
C LYS A 149 12.91 3.88 27.11
N LYS A 150 12.46 2.79 26.51
CA LYS A 150 13.13 2.11 25.38
C LYS A 150 12.96 2.86 24.06
N VAL A 151 11.74 3.33 23.81
CA VAL A 151 11.37 3.95 22.52
C VAL A 151 11.62 5.46 22.52
N GLY A 152 11.41 6.11 23.65
CA GLY A 152 11.45 7.58 23.78
C GLY A 152 10.10 8.15 24.22
N LYS A 153 10.00 9.48 24.32
CA LYS A 153 8.79 10.19 24.75
C LYS A 153 8.76 11.58 24.14
N PRO A 154 7.64 12.00 23.49
CA PRO A 154 6.42 11.24 23.26
C PRO A 154 6.61 10.10 22.25
N ILE A 155 5.69 9.16 22.22
CA ILE A 155 5.63 8.12 21.18
C ILE A 155 4.38 8.30 20.33
N ILE A 156 4.44 7.84 19.07
CA ILE A 156 3.28 7.70 18.20
C ILE A 156 2.97 6.22 17.99
N VAL A 157 1.70 5.85 18.08
CA VAL A 157 1.23 4.49 17.82
C VAL A 157 0.62 4.41 16.43
N LYS A 158 1.06 3.44 15.64
CA LYS A 158 0.66 3.28 14.23
C LYS A 158 0.28 1.85 13.94
N PRO A 159 -0.71 1.59 13.07
CA PRO A 159 -0.85 0.28 12.43
C PRO A 159 0.41 -0.06 11.63
N ALA A 160 0.81 -1.32 11.65
CA ALA A 160 1.96 -1.78 10.86
C ALA A 160 1.70 -1.60 9.37
N VAL A 161 0.50 -1.94 8.94
CA VAL A 161 0.02 -1.76 7.57
C VAL A 161 -1.16 -0.80 7.59
N SER A 162 -1.02 0.32 6.92
CA SER A 162 -2.09 1.29 6.64
C SER A 162 -1.62 2.26 5.57
N ALA A 163 -2.45 2.50 4.57
CA ALA A 163 -2.26 3.52 3.54
C ALA A 163 -2.96 4.83 3.93
N GLY A 164 -2.58 5.95 3.31
CA GLY A 164 -3.28 7.22 3.43
C GLY A 164 -3.47 7.75 4.88
N SER A 165 -2.59 7.37 5.81
CA SER A 165 -2.70 7.73 7.24
C SER A 165 -3.99 7.22 7.91
N MET A 166 -4.64 6.19 7.40
CA MET A 166 -5.82 5.59 8.03
C MET A 166 -5.53 5.17 9.47
N GLY A 167 -6.43 5.54 10.39
CA GLY A 167 -6.29 5.28 11.81
C GLY A 167 -5.20 6.10 12.51
N ILE A 168 -4.57 7.07 11.84
CA ILE A 168 -3.53 7.92 12.42
C ILE A 168 -4.00 9.37 12.52
N SER A 169 -3.87 9.94 13.70
CA SER A 169 -4.16 11.34 13.99
C SER A 169 -3.25 11.85 15.10
N VAL A 170 -3.38 13.11 15.47
CA VAL A 170 -2.66 13.68 16.63
C VAL A 170 -2.94 12.93 17.94
N LYS A 171 -4.09 12.25 18.06
CA LYS A 171 -4.42 11.43 19.23
C LYS A 171 -3.51 10.22 19.40
N ASN A 172 -2.91 9.74 18.29
CA ASN A 172 -1.96 8.62 18.33
C ASN A 172 -0.62 8.98 18.97
N VAL A 173 -0.36 10.29 19.19
CA VAL A 173 0.83 10.77 19.91
C VAL A 173 0.54 10.78 21.40
N VAL A 174 1.23 9.94 22.15
CA VAL A 174 0.95 9.68 23.56
C VAL A 174 2.17 9.88 24.44
N ASN A 175 1.92 10.35 25.67
CA ASN A 175 2.94 10.65 26.67
C ASN A 175 2.92 9.70 27.89
N GLY A 176 1.97 8.77 27.92
CA GLY A 176 1.82 7.88 29.07
C GLY A 176 0.89 6.70 28.84
N LYS A 177 0.93 5.74 29.76
CA LYS A 177 0.22 4.45 29.66
C LYS A 177 -1.29 4.59 29.51
N ARG A 178 -1.92 5.59 30.14
CA ARG A 178 -3.37 5.81 30.03
C ARG A 178 -3.78 6.20 28.61
N GLN A 179 -3.05 7.15 28.01
CA GLN A 179 -3.30 7.56 26.64
C GLN A 179 -3.01 6.42 25.65
N LEU A 180 -1.89 5.69 25.87
CA LEU A 180 -1.55 4.51 25.08
C LEU A 180 -2.68 3.48 25.06
N LYS A 181 -3.25 3.15 26.23
CA LYS A 181 -4.36 2.21 26.32
C LYS A 181 -5.59 2.69 25.55
N SER A 182 -5.91 3.99 25.60
CA SER A 182 -7.02 4.56 24.84
C SER A 182 -6.81 4.40 23.32
N VAL A 183 -5.62 4.76 22.84
CA VAL A 183 -5.27 4.64 21.40
C VAL A 183 -5.29 3.19 20.93
N LEU A 184 -4.79 2.26 21.73
CA LEU A 184 -4.83 0.85 21.40
C LEU A 184 -6.28 0.34 21.28
N ASN A 185 -7.17 0.74 22.17
CA ASN A 185 -8.57 0.37 22.07
C ASN A 185 -9.22 0.93 20.81
N GLU A 186 -8.98 2.22 20.48
CA GLU A 186 -9.49 2.85 19.26
C GLU A 186 -8.98 2.11 17.99
N LEU A 187 -7.70 1.75 17.96
CA LEU A 187 -7.14 1.00 16.83
C LEU A 187 -7.68 -0.44 16.75
N HIS A 188 -7.99 -1.06 17.90
CA HIS A 188 -8.63 -2.39 17.94
C HIS A 188 -10.07 -2.39 17.40
N GLU A 189 -10.78 -1.29 17.52
CA GLU A 189 -12.11 -1.12 16.92
C GLU A 189 -12.04 -0.98 15.38
N GLY A 190 -10.85 -0.74 14.84
CA GLY A 190 -10.61 -0.52 13.42
C GLY A 190 -10.96 0.92 12.99
N PHE A 191 -10.95 1.15 11.69
CA PHE A 191 -11.25 2.45 11.10
C PHE A 191 -12.25 2.29 9.95
N LYS A 192 -13.48 2.75 10.13
CA LYS A 192 -14.54 2.66 9.10
C LYS A 192 -14.71 1.24 8.51
N GLY A 193 -14.68 0.23 9.37
CA GLY A 193 -14.76 -1.18 8.97
C GLY A 193 -13.44 -1.83 8.56
N TRP A 194 -12.36 -1.07 8.49
CA TRP A 194 -11.03 -1.61 8.18
C TRP A 194 -10.36 -2.18 9.42
N ASP A 195 -9.79 -3.37 9.28
CA ASP A 195 -8.92 -3.95 10.29
C ASP A 195 -7.54 -3.27 10.27
N LEU A 196 -7.15 -2.71 11.39
CA LEU A 196 -5.86 -2.05 11.57
C LEU A 196 -4.90 -2.84 12.46
N ASN A 197 -5.32 -4.01 12.97
CA ASN A 197 -4.58 -4.77 13.98
C ASN A 197 -3.95 -6.05 13.47
N THR A 198 -4.56 -6.76 12.53
CA THR A 198 -4.10 -8.08 12.07
C THR A 198 -2.65 -8.07 11.64
N ALA A 199 -2.20 -7.02 10.96
CA ALA A 199 -0.78 -6.84 10.61
C ALA A 199 0.11 -6.43 11.80
N GLY A 200 -0.49 -6.11 12.96
CA GLY A 200 0.19 -5.63 14.15
C GLY A 200 0.24 -4.11 14.27
N LEU A 201 0.64 -3.68 15.46
CA LEU A 201 0.83 -2.27 15.80
C LEU A 201 2.28 -2.02 16.19
N LEU A 202 2.74 -0.79 16.03
CA LEU A 202 4.05 -0.36 16.52
C LEU A 202 3.96 0.97 17.27
N ALA A 203 4.84 1.11 18.25
CA ALA A 203 5.14 2.38 18.90
C ALA A 203 6.46 2.91 18.35
N GLU A 204 6.52 4.19 18.05
CA GLU A 204 7.69 4.85 17.52
C GLU A 204 7.91 6.17 18.27
N GLN A 205 9.15 6.57 18.50
CA GLN A 205 9.46 7.89 19.05
C GLN A 205 8.90 8.96 18.11
N PHE A 206 8.06 9.83 18.64
CA PHE A 206 7.57 10.98 17.89
C PHE A 206 8.61 12.09 17.89
N ILE A 207 9.16 12.37 16.72
CA ILE A 207 10.17 13.43 16.56
C ILE A 207 9.44 14.75 16.32
N ILE A 208 9.70 15.73 17.19
CA ILE A 208 9.17 17.08 17.03
C ILE A 208 10.11 17.86 16.12
N GLY A 209 9.58 18.42 15.03
CA GLY A 209 10.39 19.17 14.08
C GLY A 209 9.65 19.45 12.77
N ARG A 210 10.41 19.91 11.78
CA ARG A 210 9.90 20.07 10.41
C ARG A 210 9.87 18.71 9.71
N GLU A 211 8.86 18.49 8.94
CA GLU A 211 8.70 17.30 8.10
C GLU A 211 9.17 17.63 6.68
N PHE A 212 9.86 16.69 6.05
CA PHE A 212 10.41 16.82 4.72
C PHE A 212 10.04 15.60 3.89
N THR A 213 9.71 15.83 2.63
CA THR A 213 9.55 14.79 1.61
C THR A 213 10.65 14.97 0.58
N THR A 214 11.27 13.87 0.18
CA THR A 214 12.20 13.82 -0.96
C THR A 214 11.46 13.27 -2.17
N LEU A 215 11.61 13.94 -3.29
CA LEU A 215 11.06 13.53 -4.60
C LEU A 215 12.16 12.92 -5.46
#